data_46f7766aecb1ec0dd676767b63ac6a77
#
_entry.id   46f7766aecb1ec0dd676767b63ac6a77
#
_cell.length_a   1.000
_cell.length_b   1.000
_cell.length_c   1.000
_cell.angle_alpha   90.00
_cell.angle_beta   90.00
_cell.angle_gamma   90.00
#
_symmetry.space_group_name_H-M   'P 1'
#
loop_
_entity.id
_entity.type
_entity.pdbx_description
1 polymer ?
#
loop_
_entity_poly.entity_id
_entity_poly.type
_entity_poly.pdbx_seq_one_letter_code
_entity_poly.pdbx_strand_id
1 'polypeptide(L)'
;MEKFSTHTGIGVPLRQSNVDTDQIIPAVYLKRITRTGFEDALFAAWRKDPAFILNQAPFNAGSVLVAGPDFGTGSSREHAVWALKDYGFKTVLSSRFADIFRGNSGKQGLLAAEVAQDDIELIWKVLENAPGTEVTVDLVSKSVMCGNVVAPFEIDDYTRWRLLEGLDDIGLTLQHEEDITAYEATRPAFKPKTLPARLS
;
A
#
# COMPACT_ATOMS: atom_id res chain seq x y z
N MET A 1 -10.87 0.36 7.59
CA MET A 1 -10.30 1.04 6.40
C MET A 1 -11.32 1.19 5.29
N GLU A 2 -11.04 1.93 4.20
CA GLU A 2 -11.93 1.99 3.03
C GLU A 2 -12.02 0.63 2.30
N LYS A 3 -13.20 0.27 1.77
CA LYS A 3 -13.35 -0.90 0.89
C LYS A 3 -12.65 -0.66 -0.43
N PHE A 4 -11.90 -1.64 -0.90
CA PHE A 4 -11.23 -1.60 -2.19
C PHE A 4 -11.85 -2.68 -3.10
N SER A 5 -12.49 -2.28 -4.18
CA SER A 5 -12.99 -3.20 -5.22
C SER A 5 -12.28 -2.97 -6.54
N THR A 6 -12.28 -1.74 -7.02
CA THR A 6 -11.65 -1.33 -8.28
C THR A 6 -11.08 0.06 -8.11
N HIS A 7 -9.92 0.30 -8.70
CA HIS A 7 -9.29 1.62 -8.75
C HIS A 7 -8.77 1.90 -10.15
N THR A 8 -9.01 3.11 -10.62
CA THR A 8 -8.45 3.63 -11.89
C THR A 8 -7.71 4.91 -11.61
N GLY A 9 -6.49 5.02 -12.11
CA GLY A 9 -5.69 6.22 -11.96
C GLY A 9 -4.40 6.17 -12.77
N ILE A 10 -3.70 7.30 -12.85
CA ILE A 10 -2.47 7.43 -13.64
C ILE A 10 -1.43 6.43 -13.14
N GLY A 11 -0.91 5.62 -14.06
CA GLY A 11 0.17 4.66 -13.80
C GLY A 11 1.53 5.36 -13.76
N VAL A 12 2.38 4.95 -12.81
CA VAL A 12 3.74 5.46 -12.65
C VAL A 12 4.74 4.33 -12.86
N PRO A 13 5.52 4.32 -13.96
CA PRO A 13 6.52 3.28 -14.22
C PRO A 13 7.79 3.52 -13.39
N LEU A 14 7.96 2.75 -12.32
CA LEU A 14 9.17 2.73 -11.49
C LEU A 14 9.99 1.49 -11.80
N ARG A 15 10.92 1.56 -12.75
CA ARG A 15 11.69 0.40 -13.23
C ARG A 15 12.72 -0.15 -12.26
N GLN A 16 12.90 0.48 -11.09
CA GLN A 16 13.86 0.03 -10.09
C GLN A 16 13.43 -1.32 -9.48
N SER A 17 14.40 -2.24 -9.40
CA SER A 17 14.29 -3.51 -8.67
C SER A 17 14.93 -3.39 -7.30
N ASN A 18 14.61 -4.32 -6.39
CA ASN A 18 15.16 -4.35 -5.03
C ASN A 18 14.97 -3.03 -4.27
N VAL A 19 13.81 -2.42 -4.43
CA VAL A 19 13.47 -1.19 -3.72
C VAL A 19 13.23 -1.51 -2.25
N ASP A 20 14.15 -1.11 -1.39
CA ASP A 20 14.05 -1.33 0.04
C ASP A 20 13.24 -0.24 0.77
N THR A 21 12.88 -0.53 2.01
CA THR A 21 12.07 0.40 2.82
C THR A 21 12.81 1.69 3.19
N ASP A 22 14.16 1.72 3.19
CA ASP A 22 14.94 2.95 3.38
C ASP A 22 14.90 3.85 2.13
N GLN A 23 14.80 3.25 0.95
CA GLN A 23 14.60 3.98 -0.31
C GLN A 23 13.17 4.51 -0.41
N ILE A 24 12.17 3.73 0.03
CA ILE A 24 10.76 4.18 0.06
C ILE A 24 10.60 5.34 1.06
N ILE A 25 11.12 5.18 2.27
CA ILE A 25 11.08 6.20 3.33
C ILE A 25 12.39 6.22 4.12
N PRO A 26 13.23 7.27 4.01
CA PRO A 26 14.46 7.38 4.76
C PRO A 26 14.24 7.39 6.27
N ALA A 27 15.15 6.75 7.01
CA ALA A 27 15.03 6.53 8.47
C ALA A 27 14.81 7.81 9.29
N VAL A 28 15.22 8.97 8.80
CA VAL A 28 15.01 10.28 9.49
C VAL A 28 13.53 10.58 9.73
N TYR A 29 12.64 10.13 8.84
CA TYR A 29 11.20 10.36 8.94
C TYR A 29 10.51 9.43 9.96
N LEU A 30 11.14 8.32 10.35
CA LEU A 30 10.58 7.37 11.33
C LEU A 30 10.46 7.95 12.75
N LYS A 31 11.04 9.10 13.01
CA LYS A 31 10.91 9.82 14.27
C LYS A 31 9.56 10.54 14.44
N ARG A 32 8.78 10.66 13.35
CA ARG A 32 7.44 11.26 13.41
C ARG A 32 6.50 10.34 14.18
N ILE A 33 5.74 10.90 15.13
CA ILE A 33 4.80 10.16 15.98
C ILE A 33 3.39 10.04 15.37
N THR A 34 3.14 10.77 14.29
CA THR A 34 1.87 10.71 13.53
C THR A 34 1.82 9.44 12.67
N ARG A 35 0.61 9.05 12.25
CA ARG A 35 0.40 7.98 11.27
C ARG A 35 0.03 8.49 9.87
N THR A 36 0.03 9.80 9.68
CA THR A 36 -0.29 10.52 8.44
C THR A 36 0.65 11.70 8.27
N GLY A 37 0.71 12.26 7.05
CA GLY A 37 1.58 13.38 6.72
C GLY A 37 2.98 12.91 6.31
N PHE A 38 3.07 11.79 5.58
CA PHE A 38 4.32 11.21 5.08
C PHE A 38 4.52 11.38 3.56
N GLU A 39 3.67 12.17 2.89
CA GLU A 39 3.74 12.41 1.45
C GLU A 39 5.07 13.03 0.99
N ASP A 40 5.69 13.85 1.84
CA ASP A 40 7.01 14.45 1.61
C ASP A 40 8.16 13.45 1.81
N ALA A 41 7.91 12.39 2.57
CA ALA A 41 8.89 11.37 2.92
C ALA A 41 9.03 10.30 1.82
N LEU A 42 7.98 10.12 0.99
CA LEU A 42 8.00 9.11 -0.08
C LEU A 42 9.14 9.37 -1.06
N PHE A 43 10.03 8.38 -1.19
CA PHE A 43 11.22 8.45 -2.06
C PHE A 43 12.02 9.76 -1.90
N ALA A 44 12.05 10.31 -0.68
CA ALA A 44 12.61 11.64 -0.42
C ALA A 44 14.06 11.80 -0.86
N ALA A 45 14.85 10.71 -0.85
CA ALA A 45 16.22 10.72 -1.35
C ALA A 45 16.25 10.86 -2.89
N TRP A 46 15.42 10.11 -3.59
CA TRP A 46 15.34 10.13 -5.06
C TRP A 46 14.65 11.39 -5.58
N ARG A 47 13.66 11.91 -4.87
CA ARG A 47 12.95 13.15 -5.24
C ARG A 47 13.81 14.41 -5.15
N LYS A 48 15.05 14.31 -4.64
CA LYS A 48 16.03 15.41 -4.76
C LYS A 48 16.52 15.60 -6.20
N ASP A 49 16.46 14.55 -7.01
CA ASP A 49 16.75 14.63 -8.43
C ASP A 49 15.51 15.17 -9.16
N PRO A 50 15.59 16.36 -9.81
CA PRO A 50 14.47 16.89 -10.58
C PRO A 50 13.99 15.95 -11.70
N ALA A 51 14.85 15.08 -12.23
CA ALA A 51 14.50 14.10 -13.26
C ALA A 51 13.77 12.86 -12.73
N PHE A 52 13.67 12.70 -11.41
CA PHE A 52 12.96 11.55 -10.83
C PHE A 52 11.50 11.54 -11.25
N ILE A 53 10.97 10.38 -11.62
CA ILE A 53 9.66 10.24 -12.25
C ILE A 53 8.52 10.91 -11.49
N LEU A 54 8.50 10.83 -10.15
CA LEU A 54 7.45 11.46 -9.34
C LEU A 54 7.56 12.99 -9.27
N ASN A 55 8.62 13.58 -9.81
CA ASN A 55 8.75 15.04 -9.97
C ASN A 55 8.26 15.51 -11.35
N GLN A 56 7.88 14.59 -12.24
CA GLN A 56 7.49 14.85 -13.60
C GLN A 56 5.97 14.76 -13.79
N ALA A 57 5.35 15.75 -14.42
CA ALA A 57 3.96 15.61 -14.87
C ALA A 57 3.91 14.64 -16.07
N PRO A 58 2.89 13.81 -16.20
CA PRO A 58 1.72 13.68 -15.30
C PRO A 58 1.92 12.69 -14.13
N PHE A 59 3.07 12.06 -14.02
CA PHE A 59 3.35 10.98 -13.05
C PHE A 59 3.29 11.43 -11.58
N ASN A 60 3.52 12.73 -11.33
CA ASN A 60 3.40 13.33 -10.00
C ASN A 60 1.97 13.29 -9.42
N ALA A 61 0.96 13.05 -10.25
CA ALA A 61 -0.43 12.84 -9.86
C ALA A 61 -0.85 11.36 -9.92
N GLY A 62 0.12 10.46 -10.06
CA GLY A 62 -0.14 9.02 -10.19
C GLY A 62 -0.66 8.37 -8.92
N SER A 63 -1.54 7.38 -9.08
CA SER A 63 -2.11 6.61 -7.97
C SER A 63 -1.96 5.09 -8.10
N VAL A 64 -1.37 4.63 -9.21
CA VAL A 64 -0.98 3.22 -9.42
C VAL A 64 0.52 3.18 -9.69
N LEU A 65 1.30 2.64 -8.75
CA LEU A 65 2.74 2.47 -8.90
C LEU A 65 3.02 1.12 -9.58
N VAL A 66 3.77 1.13 -10.68
CA VAL A 66 4.21 -0.09 -11.38
C VAL A 66 5.71 -0.24 -11.17
N ALA A 67 6.08 -1.04 -10.19
CA ALA A 67 7.45 -1.19 -9.69
C ALA A 67 8.14 -2.45 -10.27
N GLY A 68 9.47 -2.45 -10.22
CA GLY A 68 10.28 -3.63 -10.52
C GLY A 68 10.18 -4.71 -9.43
N PRO A 69 10.77 -5.88 -9.67
CA PRO A 69 10.75 -7.00 -8.72
C PRO A 69 11.44 -6.65 -7.40
N ASP A 70 11.08 -7.40 -6.35
CA ASP A 70 11.61 -7.26 -4.99
C ASP A 70 11.31 -5.89 -4.37
N PHE A 71 10.05 -5.46 -4.49
CA PHE A 71 9.62 -4.20 -3.90
C PHE A 71 9.31 -4.34 -2.40
N GLY A 72 9.81 -3.40 -1.60
CA GLY A 72 9.56 -3.33 -0.17
C GLY A 72 10.47 -4.23 0.67
N THR A 73 11.66 -4.58 0.16
CA THR A 73 12.67 -5.35 0.90
C THR A 73 13.24 -4.58 2.10
N GLY A 74 14.05 -5.24 2.92
CA GLY A 74 14.67 -4.62 4.10
C GLY A 74 13.83 -4.70 5.35
N SER A 75 13.94 -3.68 6.21
CA SER A 75 13.30 -3.68 7.53
C SER A 75 11.77 -3.57 7.46
N SER A 76 11.08 -4.21 8.42
CA SER A 76 9.63 -4.07 8.57
C SER A 76 9.25 -2.65 8.97
N ARG A 77 8.76 -1.85 8.02
CA ARG A 77 8.36 -0.46 8.26
C ARG A 77 6.97 -0.19 7.71
N GLU A 78 5.99 -0.11 8.59
CA GLU A 78 4.64 0.34 8.21
C GLU A 78 4.66 1.75 7.59
N HIS A 79 5.61 2.59 8.02
CA HIS A 79 5.81 3.93 7.47
C HIS A 79 6.03 3.96 5.96
N ALA A 80 6.62 2.90 5.37
CA ALA A 80 6.77 2.81 3.92
C ALA A 80 5.39 2.72 3.23
N VAL A 81 4.46 1.99 3.82
CA VAL A 81 3.08 1.90 3.33
C VAL A 81 2.33 3.21 3.56
N TRP A 82 2.52 3.84 4.72
CA TRP A 82 1.91 5.15 5.00
C TRP A 82 2.38 6.22 4.02
N ALA A 83 3.67 6.27 3.71
CA ALA A 83 4.22 7.24 2.76
C ALA A 83 3.62 7.07 1.34
N LEU A 84 3.47 5.82 0.88
CA LEU A 84 2.81 5.53 -0.40
C LEU A 84 1.36 6.00 -0.41
N LYS A 85 0.61 5.67 0.65
CA LYS A 85 -0.81 6.04 0.77
C LYS A 85 -1.01 7.55 0.90
N ASP A 86 -0.22 8.21 1.73
CA ASP A 86 -0.34 9.65 1.96
C ASP A 86 0.03 10.45 0.70
N TYR A 87 0.96 9.92 -0.10
CA TYR A 87 1.26 10.50 -1.41
C TYR A 87 0.10 10.36 -2.41
N GLY A 88 -0.76 9.36 -2.23
CA GLY A 88 -1.94 9.13 -3.07
C GLY A 88 -1.99 7.77 -3.77
N PHE A 89 -0.97 6.92 -3.60
CA PHE A 89 -1.01 5.58 -4.18
C PHE A 89 -2.09 4.71 -3.51
N LYS A 90 -2.89 4.06 -4.34
CA LYS A 90 -3.91 3.09 -3.92
C LYS A 90 -3.46 1.66 -4.20
N THR A 91 -2.58 1.49 -5.18
CA THR A 91 -2.09 0.18 -5.63
C THR A 91 -0.61 0.26 -6.00
N VAL A 92 0.11 -0.80 -5.67
CA VAL A 92 1.45 -1.08 -6.18
C VAL A 92 1.39 -2.40 -6.95
N LEU A 93 1.86 -2.40 -8.19
CA LEU A 93 2.05 -3.57 -9.04
C LEU A 93 3.54 -3.91 -9.07
N SER A 94 3.88 -5.16 -8.86
CA SER A 94 5.25 -5.67 -8.98
C SER A 94 5.21 -7.17 -9.26
N SER A 95 6.25 -7.72 -9.83
CA SER A 95 6.33 -9.17 -10.04
C SER A 95 6.74 -9.95 -8.79
N ARG A 96 7.25 -9.27 -7.77
CA ARG A 96 7.56 -9.86 -6.46
C ARG A 96 7.65 -8.78 -5.39
N PHE A 97 7.08 -9.06 -4.23
CA PHE A 97 7.15 -8.22 -3.05
C PHE A 97 7.89 -8.93 -1.92
N ALA A 98 8.48 -8.15 -1.02
CA ALA A 98 8.85 -8.67 0.28
C ALA A 98 7.59 -9.01 1.10
N ASP A 99 7.56 -10.17 1.75
CA ASP A 99 6.38 -10.68 2.48
C ASP A 99 5.89 -9.70 3.55
N ILE A 100 6.81 -9.08 4.28
CA ILE A 100 6.48 -8.11 5.33
C ILE A 100 5.82 -6.87 4.73
N PHE A 101 6.34 -6.34 3.62
CA PHE A 101 5.75 -5.20 2.95
C PHE A 101 4.34 -5.52 2.45
N ARG A 102 4.16 -6.68 1.80
CA ARG A 102 2.86 -7.16 1.31
C ARG A 102 1.84 -7.29 2.44
N GLY A 103 2.23 -7.90 3.57
CA GLY A 103 1.38 -8.02 4.76
C GLY A 103 1.00 -6.67 5.36
N ASN A 104 1.94 -5.74 5.49
CA ASN A 104 1.67 -4.39 5.99
C ASN A 104 0.75 -3.61 5.05
N SER A 105 0.93 -3.75 3.73
CA SER A 105 0.10 -3.10 2.71
C SER A 105 -1.37 -3.49 2.84
N GLY A 106 -1.66 -4.80 2.91
CA GLY A 106 -3.02 -5.30 3.08
C GLY A 106 -3.70 -4.80 4.36
N LYS A 107 -2.96 -4.75 5.48
CA LYS A 107 -3.47 -4.21 6.77
C LYS A 107 -3.83 -2.73 6.71
N GLN A 108 -3.12 -1.97 5.90
CA GLN A 108 -3.31 -0.53 5.76
C GLN A 108 -4.22 -0.13 4.59
N GLY A 109 -4.75 -1.08 3.80
CA GLY A 109 -5.63 -0.80 2.68
C GLY A 109 -4.90 -0.32 1.41
N LEU A 110 -3.62 -0.66 1.26
CA LEU A 110 -2.86 -0.50 0.03
C LEU A 110 -2.84 -1.86 -0.69
N LEU A 111 -3.32 -1.92 -1.92
CA LEU A 111 -3.25 -3.14 -2.71
C LEU A 111 -1.83 -3.36 -3.24
N ALA A 112 -1.17 -4.43 -2.81
CA ALA A 112 0.06 -4.96 -3.41
C ALA A 112 -0.32 -6.14 -4.31
N ALA A 113 -0.39 -5.91 -5.61
CA ALA A 113 -0.83 -6.90 -6.60
C ALA A 113 0.38 -7.50 -7.33
N GLU A 114 0.54 -8.81 -7.25
CA GLU A 114 1.65 -9.53 -7.89
C GLU A 114 1.28 -9.87 -9.33
N VAL A 115 1.97 -9.24 -10.29
CA VAL A 115 1.75 -9.35 -11.74
C VAL A 115 2.98 -9.97 -12.38
N ALA A 116 2.81 -10.86 -13.36
CA ALA A 116 3.93 -11.46 -14.06
C ALA A 116 4.90 -10.41 -14.63
N GLN A 117 6.22 -10.68 -14.57
CA GLN A 117 7.25 -9.70 -14.99
C GLN A 117 7.07 -9.26 -16.45
N ASP A 118 6.72 -10.19 -17.34
CA ASP A 118 6.50 -9.87 -18.76
C ASP A 118 5.34 -8.87 -18.94
N ASP A 119 4.27 -9.00 -18.14
CA ASP A 119 3.14 -8.10 -18.17
C ASP A 119 3.50 -6.73 -17.56
N ILE A 120 4.31 -6.70 -16.49
CA ILE A 120 4.86 -5.46 -15.91
C ILE A 120 5.65 -4.69 -16.98
N GLU A 121 6.47 -5.39 -17.78
CA GLU A 121 7.25 -4.76 -18.84
C GLU A 121 6.39 -4.22 -19.99
N LEU A 122 5.30 -4.91 -20.32
CA LEU A 122 4.32 -4.41 -21.29
C LEU A 122 3.62 -3.16 -20.76
N ILE A 123 3.21 -3.16 -19.50
CA ILE A 123 2.58 -2.00 -18.86
C ILE A 123 3.55 -0.82 -18.85
N TRP A 124 4.82 -1.01 -18.47
CA TRP A 124 5.82 0.07 -18.52
C TRP A 124 5.95 0.69 -19.90
N LYS A 125 6.02 -0.14 -20.95
CA LYS A 125 6.08 0.35 -22.34
C LYS A 125 4.87 1.22 -22.70
N VAL A 126 3.67 0.85 -22.27
CA VAL A 126 2.46 1.66 -22.49
C VAL A 126 2.57 2.99 -21.78
N LEU A 127 2.95 2.98 -20.50
CA LEU A 127 3.04 4.19 -19.67
C LEU A 127 4.13 5.17 -20.15
N GLU A 128 5.25 4.64 -20.64
CA GLU A 128 6.37 5.45 -21.16
C GLU A 128 6.06 6.03 -22.54
N ASN A 129 5.37 5.28 -23.41
CA ASN A 129 4.97 5.75 -24.72
C ASN A 129 3.80 6.75 -24.67
N ALA A 130 2.95 6.66 -23.65
CA ALA A 130 1.79 7.52 -23.46
C ALA A 130 1.69 7.96 -21.99
N PRO A 131 2.52 8.92 -21.55
CA PRO A 131 2.47 9.44 -20.19
C PRO A 131 1.08 9.97 -19.83
N GLY A 132 0.58 9.61 -18.64
CA GLY A 132 -0.78 9.93 -18.21
C GLY A 132 -1.81 8.84 -18.49
N THR A 133 -1.41 7.75 -19.12
CA THR A 133 -2.30 6.59 -19.27
C THR A 133 -2.75 6.08 -17.90
N GLU A 134 -4.04 5.88 -17.79
CA GLU A 134 -4.65 5.30 -16.59
C GLU A 134 -4.48 3.79 -16.57
N VAL A 135 -4.29 3.27 -15.37
CA VAL A 135 -4.29 1.84 -15.07
C VAL A 135 -5.51 1.54 -14.22
N THR A 136 -6.32 0.59 -14.65
CA THR A 136 -7.44 0.07 -13.88
C THR A 136 -7.03 -1.24 -13.22
N VAL A 137 -7.19 -1.32 -11.91
CA VAL A 137 -6.92 -2.53 -11.12
C VAL A 137 -8.21 -2.98 -10.46
N ASP A 138 -8.68 -4.16 -10.84
CA ASP A 138 -9.93 -4.76 -10.33
C ASP A 138 -9.61 -5.94 -9.41
N LEU A 139 -9.89 -5.76 -8.11
CA LEU A 139 -9.65 -6.77 -7.09
C LEU A 139 -10.67 -7.93 -7.14
N VAL A 140 -11.87 -7.68 -7.70
CA VAL A 140 -12.90 -8.71 -7.81
C VAL A 140 -12.53 -9.74 -8.87
N SER A 141 -12.12 -9.26 -10.04
CA SER A 141 -11.66 -10.13 -11.14
C SER A 141 -10.19 -10.51 -11.06
N LYS A 142 -9.42 -9.89 -10.17
CA LYS A 142 -7.96 -10.01 -10.07
C LYS A 142 -7.27 -9.68 -11.39
N SER A 143 -7.61 -8.53 -11.98
CA SER A 143 -7.09 -8.11 -13.27
C SER A 143 -6.59 -6.68 -13.26
N VAL A 144 -5.58 -6.42 -14.09
CA VAL A 144 -5.02 -5.10 -14.38
C VAL A 144 -5.24 -4.80 -15.85
N MET A 145 -5.66 -3.57 -16.14
CA MET A 145 -5.82 -3.06 -17.51
C MET A 145 -5.06 -1.76 -17.68
N CYS A 146 -4.21 -1.70 -18.72
CA CYS A 146 -3.42 -0.52 -19.07
C CYS A 146 -3.35 -0.40 -20.59
N GLY A 147 -4.06 0.55 -21.18
CA GLY A 147 -4.19 0.65 -22.63
C GLY A 147 -4.80 -0.64 -23.23
N ASN A 148 -4.04 -1.32 -24.08
CA ASN A 148 -4.42 -2.60 -24.67
C ASN A 148 -3.87 -3.82 -23.90
N VAL A 149 -3.16 -3.63 -22.81
CA VAL A 149 -2.63 -4.71 -21.98
C VAL A 149 -3.69 -5.08 -20.94
N VAL A 150 -4.03 -6.36 -20.85
CA VAL A 150 -4.87 -6.93 -19.80
C VAL A 150 -4.08 -8.09 -19.19
N ALA A 151 -3.83 -8.04 -17.90
CA ALA A 151 -3.03 -9.01 -17.17
C ALA A 151 -3.74 -9.47 -15.90
N PRO A 152 -3.64 -10.74 -15.51
CA PRO A 152 -4.05 -11.20 -14.19
C PRO A 152 -3.04 -10.78 -13.13
N PHE A 153 -3.46 -10.76 -11.88
CA PHE A 153 -2.56 -10.63 -10.74
C PHE A 153 -2.91 -11.60 -9.62
N GLU A 154 -1.92 -11.90 -8.78
CA GLU A 154 -2.09 -12.75 -7.62
C GLU A 154 -2.12 -11.92 -6.33
N ILE A 155 -2.93 -12.39 -5.41
CA ILE A 155 -3.06 -11.89 -4.05
C ILE A 155 -3.61 -13.03 -3.19
N ASP A 156 -3.18 -13.15 -1.93
CA ASP A 156 -3.74 -14.15 -1.03
C ASP A 156 -5.22 -13.84 -0.70
N ASP A 157 -6.00 -14.90 -0.54
CA ASP A 157 -7.46 -14.78 -0.38
C ASP A 157 -7.86 -14.03 0.89
N TYR A 158 -7.08 -14.14 1.97
CA TYR A 158 -7.37 -13.45 3.22
C TYR A 158 -7.17 -11.93 3.09
N THR A 159 -6.05 -11.49 2.50
CA THR A 159 -5.79 -10.07 2.22
C THR A 159 -6.82 -9.52 1.23
N ARG A 160 -7.16 -10.28 0.20
CA ARG A 160 -8.21 -9.91 -0.77
C ARG A 160 -9.56 -9.67 -0.08
N TRP A 161 -10.00 -10.62 0.76
CA TRP A 161 -11.23 -10.49 1.53
C TRP A 161 -11.21 -9.24 2.42
N ARG A 162 -10.12 -9.01 3.16
CA ARG A 162 -9.97 -7.83 4.03
C ARG A 162 -10.11 -6.52 3.25
N LEU A 163 -9.47 -6.42 2.10
CA LEU A 163 -9.54 -5.23 1.24
C LEU A 163 -10.96 -5.01 0.68
N LEU A 164 -11.61 -6.07 0.21
CA LEU A 164 -12.98 -6.00 -0.30
C LEU A 164 -13.98 -5.55 0.79
N GLU A 165 -13.84 -6.05 2.01
CA GLU A 165 -14.70 -5.70 3.13
C GLU A 165 -14.27 -4.43 3.89
N GLY A 166 -13.07 -3.90 3.60
CA GLY A 166 -12.55 -2.71 4.28
C GLY A 166 -12.15 -2.96 5.73
N LEU A 167 -11.68 -4.19 6.06
CA LEU A 167 -11.40 -4.64 7.42
C LEU A 167 -9.91 -4.46 7.78
N ASP A 168 -9.63 -3.53 8.69
CA ASP A 168 -8.36 -3.48 9.41
C ASP A 168 -8.39 -4.40 10.65
N ASP A 169 -7.28 -4.45 11.41
CA ASP A 169 -7.17 -5.33 12.57
C ASP A 169 -8.22 -5.00 13.66
N ILE A 170 -8.60 -3.72 13.79
CA ILE A 170 -9.65 -3.29 14.72
C ILE A 170 -11.02 -3.72 14.20
N GLY A 171 -11.29 -3.49 12.91
CA GLY A 171 -12.55 -3.91 12.29
C GLY A 171 -12.79 -5.41 12.37
N LEU A 172 -11.72 -6.23 12.26
CA LEU A 172 -11.79 -7.67 12.48
C LEU A 172 -12.17 -8.01 13.93
N THR A 173 -11.54 -7.36 14.91
CA THR A 173 -11.84 -7.56 16.32
C THR A 173 -13.28 -7.18 16.65
N LEU A 174 -13.79 -6.09 16.10
CA LEU A 174 -15.15 -5.61 16.32
C LEU A 174 -16.23 -6.49 15.70
N GLN A 175 -15.88 -7.42 14.82
CA GLN A 175 -16.84 -8.45 14.37
C GLN A 175 -17.27 -9.40 15.51
N HIS A 176 -16.53 -9.42 16.62
CA HIS A 176 -16.79 -10.21 17.83
C HIS A 176 -17.23 -9.33 19.01
N GLU A 177 -17.90 -8.21 18.76
CA GLU A 177 -18.28 -7.23 19.81
C GLU A 177 -19.17 -7.87 20.91
N GLU A 178 -20.08 -8.79 20.55
CA GLU A 178 -20.91 -9.51 21.50
C GLU A 178 -20.08 -10.38 22.44
N ASP A 179 -19.11 -11.13 21.91
CA ASP A 179 -18.21 -11.99 22.70
C ASP A 179 -17.31 -11.14 23.63
N ILE A 180 -16.82 -10.00 23.12
CA ILE A 180 -16.02 -9.06 23.89
C ILE A 180 -16.84 -8.51 25.06
N THR A 181 -18.06 -8.07 24.80
CA THR A 181 -18.99 -7.54 25.81
C THR A 181 -19.31 -8.58 26.87
N ALA A 182 -19.58 -9.82 26.46
CA ALA A 182 -19.82 -10.94 27.39
C ALA A 182 -18.60 -11.22 28.28
N TYR A 183 -17.39 -11.21 27.70
CA TYR A 183 -16.15 -11.35 28.46
C TYR A 183 -15.94 -10.20 29.45
N GLU A 184 -16.16 -8.96 29.04
CA GLU A 184 -16.00 -7.78 29.88
C GLU A 184 -16.98 -7.77 31.06
N ALA A 185 -18.21 -8.27 30.87
CA ALA A 185 -19.21 -8.40 31.95
C ALA A 185 -18.77 -9.38 33.04
N THR A 186 -17.97 -10.41 32.70
CA THR A 186 -17.45 -11.41 33.63
C THR A 186 -16.08 -11.04 34.23
N ARG A 187 -15.49 -9.92 33.79
CA ARG A 187 -14.15 -9.51 34.20
C ARG A 187 -14.10 -9.17 35.70
N PRO A 188 -13.16 -9.76 36.47
CA PRO A 188 -13.05 -9.50 37.91
C PRO A 188 -12.92 -8.00 38.25
N ALA A 189 -13.63 -7.57 39.29
CA ALA A 189 -13.70 -6.16 39.68
C ALA A 189 -12.36 -5.54 40.11
N PHE A 190 -11.39 -6.36 40.51
CA PHE A 190 -10.04 -5.87 40.87
C PHE A 190 -9.17 -5.54 39.65
N LYS A 191 -9.55 -5.93 38.44
CA LYS A 191 -8.82 -5.54 37.23
C LYS A 191 -9.21 -4.14 36.78
N PRO A 192 -8.24 -3.30 36.36
CA PRO A 192 -8.55 -1.94 35.90
C PRO A 192 -9.57 -1.96 34.75
N LYS A 193 -10.58 -1.10 34.82
CA LYS A 193 -11.61 -0.93 33.77
C LYS A 193 -11.21 0.13 32.73
N THR A 194 -10.22 0.94 33.06
CA THR A 194 -9.71 2.02 32.21
C THR A 194 -8.19 1.97 32.13
N LEU A 195 -7.63 2.44 31.05
CA LEU A 195 -6.20 2.68 30.99
C LEU A 195 -5.82 3.76 32.01
N PRO A 196 -4.67 3.63 32.73
CA PRO A 196 -4.22 4.69 33.62
C PRO A 196 -4.06 5.98 32.83
N ALA A 197 -4.60 7.09 33.36
CA ALA A 197 -4.36 8.39 32.78
C ALA A 197 -2.84 8.64 32.73
N ARG A 198 -2.32 9.03 31.57
CA ARG A 198 -0.94 9.52 31.51
C ARG A 198 -0.90 10.79 32.34
N LEU A 199 -0.14 10.75 33.43
CA LEU A 199 0.24 11.98 34.14
C LEU A 199 1.07 12.83 33.14
N SER A 200 0.53 13.97 32.76
CA SER A 200 1.17 14.97 31.91
C SER A 200 2.39 15.56 32.57
#